data_3e91f936e0d5b6bfac8a791a089ceae7
#
_entry.id   3e91f936e0d5b6bfac8a791a089ceae7
#
_cell.length_a   1.000
_cell.length_b   1.000
_cell.length_c   1.000
_cell.angle_alpha   90.00
_cell.angle_beta   90.00
_cell.angle_gamma   90.00
#
_symmetry.space_group_name_H-M   'P 1'
#
loop_
_entity.id
_entity.type
_entity.pdbx_description
1 polymer ?
#
loop_
_entity_poly.entity_id
_entity_poly.type
_entity_poly.pdbx_seq_one_letter_code
_entity_poly.pdbx_strand_id
1 'polypeptide(L)'
;MQVNFLLFPALTQLDLTGPFEVLARAPGFKIDFVSPTMDPVRSDRGLTLAPTATFDNAGPCDILVVPGGPGTDDALVDPAWVDFTARQAADAKFILGVCTGSLLLGAAGLLRGKRAACHWQAREFLVSFGAIPDESRTCIDGNIITSGGVTSGIDMALRAVSVMLDEDAARQIQLQIEYDPEPPFEGGTPRTSPPRIVERCLKATRERHALLSQAVARAATAMGTAVASAA
;
A
#
# COMPACT_ATOMS: atom_id res chain seq x y z
N MET A 1 12.60 -7.40 -13.66
CA MET A 1 11.21 -7.61 -13.20
C MET A 1 10.39 -6.39 -13.54
N GLN A 2 9.15 -6.57 -14.01
CA GLN A 2 8.21 -5.46 -14.23
C GLN A 2 7.51 -5.11 -12.90
N VAL A 3 7.51 -3.84 -12.55
CA VAL A 3 6.90 -3.32 -11.32
C VAL A 3 5.80 -2.33 -11.69
N ASN A 4 4.56 -2.59 -11.29
CA ASN A 4 3.45 -1.68 -11.52
C ASN A 4 3.01 -1.06 -10.17
N PHE A 5 3.13 0.26 -10.08
CA PHE A 5 2.60 1.06 -8.97
C PHE A 5 1.22 1.58 -9.32
N LEU A 6 0.23 1.36 -8.49
CA LEU A 6 -1.06 2.01 -8.64
C LEU A 6 -0.93 3.51 -8.32
N LEU A 7 -1.50 4.34 -9.19
CA LEU A 7 -1.45 5.79 -9.07
C LEU A 7 -2.88 6.35 -9.13
N PHE A 8 -3.51 6.56 -7.97
CA PHE A 8 -4.89 7.05 -7.84
C PHE A 8 -4.94 8.44 -7.18
N PRO A 9 -6.01 9.24 -7.42
CA PRO A 9 -6.17 10.56 -6.83
C PRO A 9 -6.12 10.53 -5.30
N ALA A 10 -5.56 11.58 -4.69
CA ALA A 10 -5.43 11.72 -3.25
C ALA A 10 -4.65 10.58 -2.55
N LEU A 11 -3.76 9.88 -3.26
CA LEU A 11 -2.79 9.00 -2.60
C LEU A 11 -1.83 9.82 -1.71
N THR A 12 -1.29 9.20 -0.68
CA THR A 12 -0.16 9.78 0.05
C THR A 12 1.11 9.55 -0.74
N GLN A 13 1.70 10.61 -1.28
CA GLN A 13 2.78 10.49 -2.27
C GLN A 13 3.99 9.69 -1.77
N LEU A 14 4.36 9.77 -0.48
CA LEU A 14 5.51 9.05 0.04
C LEU A 14 5.26 7.52 0.12
N ASP A 15 4.00 7.09 0.20
CA ASP A 15 3.62 5.67 0.10
C ASP A 15 3.99 5.07 -1.27
N LEU A 16 4.07 5.94 -2.29
CA LEU A 16 4.52 5.59 -3.63
C LEU A 16 6.01 5.88 -3.80
N THR A 17 6.43 7.14 -3.53
CA THR A 17 7.80 7.58 -3.84
C THR A 17 8.86 6.95 -2.93
N GLY A 18 8.52 6.57 -1.70
CA GLY A 18 9.44 5.86 -0.80
C GLY A 18 9.84 4.48 -1.35
N PRO A 19 8.90 3.58 -1.58
CA PRO A 19 9.20 2.30 -2.24
C PRO A 19 9.80 2.46 -3.64
N PHE A 20 9.31 3.43 -4.41
CA PHE A 20 9.86 3.71 -5.74
C PHE A 20 11.36 4.03 -5.68
N GLU A 21 11.80 4.88 -4.76
CA GLU A 21 13.20 5.26 -4.61
C GLU A 21 14.12 4.05 -4.37
N VAL A 22 13.63 3.04 -3.67
CA VAL A 22 14.34 1.79 -3.41
C VAL A 22 14.28 0.87 -4.63
N LEU A 23 13.07 0.58 -5.14
CA LEU A 23 12.86 -0.41 -6.20
C LEU A 23 13.46 0.03 -7.53
N ALA A 24 13.51 1.35 -7.80
CA ALA A 24 14.13 1.91 -9.01
C ALA A 24 15.65 1.68 -9.09
N ARG A 25 16.29 1.39 -7.96
CA ARG A 25 17.72 1.06 -7.90
C ARG A 25 18.00 -0.43 -7.96
N ALA A 26 16.98 -1.26 -7.87
CA ALA A 26 17.15 -2.70 -7.96
C ALA A 26 17.50 -3.09 -9.42
N PRO A 27 18.58 -3.87 -9.62
CA PRO A 27 19.03 -4.20 -10.95
C PRO A 27 17.97 -4.98 -11.76
N GLY A 28 17.69 -4.52 -12.96
CA GLY A 28 16.76 -5.17 -13.88
C GLY A 28 15.27 -4.93 -13.57
N PHE A 29 14.94 -4.00 -12.65
CA PHE A 29 13.56 -3.60 -12.42
C PHE A 29 13.16 -2.50 -13.40
N LYS A 30 11.96 -2.64 -13.99
CA LYS A 30 11.31 -1.62 -14.84
C LYS A 30 10.04 -1.22 -14.14
N ILE A 31 9.78 0.08 -14.06
CA ILE A 31 8.69 0.60 -13.23
C ILE A 31 7.71 1.38 -14.09
N ASP A 32 6.42 1.07 -13.92
CA ASP A 32 5.32 1.86 -14.42
C ASP A 32 4.45 2.40 -13.27
N PHE A 33 3.94 3.61 -13.48
CA PHE A 33 2.90 4.22 -12.67
C PHE A 33 1.58 4.11 -13.41
N VAL A 34 0.67 3.31 -12.89
CA VAL A 34 -0.54 2.88 -13.61
C VAL A 34 -1.77 3.55 -13.05
N SER A 35 -2.54 4.20 -13.91
CA SER A 35 -3.80 4.90 -13.62
C SER A 35 -4.84 4.58 -14.69
N PRO A 36 -6.15 4.84 -14.50
CA PRO A 36 -7.14 4.64 -15.56
C PRO A 36 -6.87 5.46 -16.83
N THR A 37 -6.30 6.65 -16.69
CA THR A 37 -5.94 7.55 -17.79
C THR A 37 -4.50 8.02 -17.67
N MET A 38 -3.99 8.72 -18.70
CA MET A 38 -2.68 9.38 -18.66
C MET A 38 -2.72 10.79 -18.03
N ASP A 39 -3.86 11.20 -17.51
CA ASP A 39 -3.99 12.51 -16.85
C ASP A 39 -3.14 12.56 -15.58
N PRO A 40 -2.50 13.70 -15.30
CA PRO A 40 -1.74 13.87 -14.07
C PRO A 40 -2.61 13.68 -12.82
N VAL A 41 -2.09 12.89 -11.87
CA VAL A 41 -2.77 12.54 -10.62
C VAL A 41 -2.27 13.43 -9.48
N ARG A 42 -3.18 14.04 -8.74
CA ARG A 42 -2.85 14.88 -7.60
C ARG A 42 -2.90 14.08 -6.29
N SER A 43 -1.80 14.14 -5.51
CA SER A 43 -1.71 13.53 -4.19
C SER A 43 -2.55 14.29 -3.14
N ASP A 44 -2.69 13.71 -1.96
CA ASP A 44 -3.43 14.27 -0.82
C ASP A 44 -2.87 15.64 -0.35
N ARG A 45 -1.59 15.89 -0.59
CA ARG A 45 -0.90 17.15 -0.24
C ARG A 45 -0.59 18.03 -1.45
N GLY A 46 -1.12 17.68 -2.63
CA GLY A 46 -1.09 18.54 -3.81
C GLY A 46 0.11 18.33 -4.73
N LEU A 47 0.99 17.36 -4.46
CA LEU A 47 2.02 16.97 -5.43
C LEU A 47 1.34 16.32 -6.63
N THR A 48 1.73 16.72 -7.84
CA THR A 48 1.22 16.14 -9.08
C THR A 48 2.20 15.09 -9.60
N LEU A 49 1.67 13.90 -9.91
CA LEU A 49 2.40 12.75 -10.43
C LEU A 49 1.83 12.38 -11.80
N ALA A 50 2.68 12.03 -12.75
CA ALA A 50 2.26 11.62 -14.09
C ALA A 50 2.24 10.08 -14.18
N PRO A 51 1.13 9.46 -14.67
CA PRO A 51 1.13 8.06 -15.03
C PRO A 51 2.11 7.78 -16.20
N THR A 52 2.61 6.55 -16.28
CA THR A 52 3.42 6.06 -17.41
C THR A 52 2.66 5.02 -18.23
N ALA A 53 1.59 4.45 -17.67
CA ALA A 53 0.71 3.49 -18.32
C ALA A 53 -0.74 3.66 -17.84
N THR A 54 -1.68 3.17 -18.64
CA THR A 54 -3.11 3.09 -18.28
C THR A 54 -3.51 1.66 -17.93
N PHE A 55 -4.71 1.48 -17.36
CA PHE A 55 -5.27 0.15 -17.10
C PHE A 55 -5.41 -0.70 -18.37
N ASP A 56 -5.57 -0.06 -19.54
CA ASP A 56 -5.75 -0.74 -20.81
C ASP A 56 -4.43 -1.19 -21.44
N ASN A 57 -3.32 -0.48 -21.17
CA ASN A 57 -2.03 -0.77 -21.79
C ASN A 57 -0.94 -1.23 -20.82
N ALA A 58 -1.19 -1.21 -19.52
CA ALA A 58 -0.30 -1.80 -18.54
C ALA A 58 -0.23 -3.31 -18.73
N GLY A 59 0.96 -3.81 -19.04
CA GLY A 59 1.23 -5.25 -19.13
C GLY A 59 1.15 -5.93 -17.76
N PRO A 60 1.24 -7.28 -17.75
CA PRO A 60 1.37 -8.03 -16.50
C PRO A 60 2.63 -7.61 -15.75
N CYS A 61 2.57 -7.62 -14.41
CA CYS A 61 3.71 -7.27 -13.59
C CYS A 61 4.24 -8.47 -12.79
N ASP A 62 5.54 -8.45 -12.51
CA ASP A 62 6.15 -9.35 -11.52
C ASP A 62 5.89 -8.86 -10.10
N ILE A 63 5.75 -7.53 -9.92
CA ILE A 63 5.56 -6.88 -8.63
C ILE A 63 4.46 -5.83 -8.75
N LEU A 64 3.39 -6.02 -7.98
CA LEU A 64 2.33 -5.02 -7.81
C LEU A 64 2.60 -4.21 -6.55
N VAL A 65 2.58 -2.88 -6.63
CA VAL A 65 2.72 -1.99 -5.48
C VAL A 65 1.47 -1.12 -5.34
N VAL A 66 0.84 -1.19 -4.17
CA VAL A 66 -0.39 -0.46 -3.87
C VAL A 66 -0.11 0.54 -2.74
N PRO A 67 0.03 1.83 -3.03
CA PRO A 67 0.17 2.88 -2.02
C PRO A 67 -1.15 3.10 -1.28
N GLY A 68 -1.10 3.81 -0.18
CA GLY A 68 -2.27 4.25 0.55
C GLY A 68 -2.52 5.75 0.43
N GLY A 69 -3.29 6.27 1.35
CA GLY A 69 -3.71 7.68 1.41
C GLY A 69 -5.23 7.84 1.49
N PRO A 70 -5.74 9.07 1.60
CA PRO A 70 -7.17 9.34 1.61
C PRO A 70 -7.93 8.79 0.41
N GLY A 71 -7.32 8.81 -0.78
CA GLY A 71 -7.94 8.28 -2.00
C GLY A 71 -8.21 6.78 -1.99
N THR A 72 -7.66 6.04 -1.02
CA THR A 72 -8.01 4.63 -0.84
C THR A 72 -9.51 4.43 -0.60
N ASP A 73 -10.21 5.40 0.02
CA ASP A 73 -11.64 5.29 0.31
C ASP A 73 -12.47 5.16 -0.96
N ASP A 74 -12.15 5.97 -1.97
CA ASP A 74 -12.80 5.93 -3.27
C ASP A 74 -12.38 4.67 -4.05
N ALA A 75 -11.08 4.34 -4.03
CA ALA A 75 -10.55 3.17 -4.72
C ALA A 75 -11.14 1.84 -4.19
N LEU A 76 -11.43 1.74 -2.88
CA LEU A 76 -12.03 0.56 -2.26
C LEU A 76 -13.42 0.21 -2.81
N VAL A 77 -14.18 1.20 -3.25
CA VAL A 77 -15.59 1.07 -3.67
C VAL A 77 -15.78 1.21 -5.17
N ASP A 78 -14.74 1.53 -5.91
CA ASP A 78 -14.75 1.60 -7.36
C ASP A 78 -14.28 0.26 -7.95
N PRO A 79 -15.17 -0.48 -8.65
CA PRO A 79 -14.84 -1.76 -9.27
C PRO A 79 -13.64 -1.68 -10.21
N ALA A 80 -13.41 -0.54 -10.88
CA ALA A 80 -12.30 -0.41 -11.81
C ALA A 80 -10.93 -0.59 -11.12
N TRP A 81 -10.78 -0.02 -9.90
CA TRP A 81 -9.56 -0.18 -9.10
C TRP A 81 -9.43 -1.56 -8.48
N VAL A 82 -10.53 -2.08 -7.93
CA VAL A 82 -10.57 -3.40 -7.28
C VAL A 82 -10.26 -4.51 -8.29
N ASP A 83 -10.94 -4.50 -9.44
CA ASP A 83 -10.75 -5.50 -10.50
C ASP A 83 -9.35 -5.40 -11.14
N PHE A 84 -8.86 -4.18 -11.36
CA PHE A 84 -7.49 -4.00 -11.87
C PHE A 84 -6.46 -4.53 -10.89
N THR A 85 -6.61 -4.24 -9.60
CA THR A 85 -5.73 -4.77 -8.53
C THR A 85 -5.74 -6.30 -8.52
N ALA A 86 -6.92 -6.92 -8.57
CA ALA A 86 -7.06 -8.37 -8.60
C ALA A 86 -6.40 -9.00 -9.84
N ARG A 87 -6.63 -8.40 -11.04
CA ARG A 87 -6.03 -8.88 -12.29
C ARG A 87 -4.50 -8.81 -12.27
N GLN A 88 -3.95 -7.68 -11.83
CA GLN A 88 -2.49 -7.50 -11.77
C GLN A 88 -1.85 -8.45 -10.74
N ALA A 89 -2.53 -8.70 -9.64
CA ALA A 89 -2.05 -9.58 -8.59
C ALA A 89 -2.07 -11.07 -8.99
N ALA A 90 -2.92 -11.47 -9.95
CA ALA A 90 -3.09 -12.87 -10.34
C ALA A 90 -1.78 -13.51 -10.85
N ASP A 91 -0.99 -12.75 -11.59
CA ASP A 91 0.28 -13.19 -12.18
C ASP A 91 1.51 -12.62 -11.46
N ALA A 92 1.32 -11.73 -10.48
CA ALA A 92 2.39 -11.09 -9.76
C ALA A 92 3.11 -12.09 -8.83
N LYS A 93 4.44 -12.11 -8.92
CA LYS A 93 5.31 -12.88 -8.02
C LYS A 93 5.28 -12.30 -6.60
N PHE A 94 5.15 -10.98 -6.49
CA PHE A 94 5.08 -10.26 -5.23
C PHE A 94 4.03 -9.16 -5.27
N ILE A 95 3.34 -8.99 -4.14
CA ILE A 95 2.29 -7.99 -3.95
C ILE A 95 2.66 -7.16 -2.73
N LEU A 96 2.85 -5.85 -2.93
CA LEU A 96 3.27 -4.93 -1.91
C LEU A 96 2.14 -3.93 -1.57
N GLY A 97 1.80 -3.82 -0.29
CA GLY A 97 0.80 -2.85 0.20
C GLY A 97 1.41 -1.89 1.22
N VAL A 98 1.30 -0.60 1.00
CA VAL A 98 1.77 0.44 1.93
C VAL A 98 0.59 1.12 2.59
N CYS A 99 0.64 1.33 3.91
CA CYS A 99 -0.35 2.14 4.63
C CYS A 99 -1.78 1.59 4.43
N THR A 100 -2.74 2.42 4.01
CA THR A 100 -4.11 2.00 3.68
C THR A 100 -4.21 1.24 2.34
N GLY A 101 -3.17 1.18 1.53
CA GLY A 101 -3.12 0.34 0.32
C GLY A 101 -3.38 -1.13 0.61
N SER A 102 -3.04 -1.61 1.81
CA SER A 102 -3.39 -2.97 2.26
C SER A 102 -4.91 -3.20 2.29
N LEU A 103 -5.72 -2.17 2.50
CA LEU A 103 -7.19 -2.31 2.45
C LEU A 103 -7.68 -2.54 1.02
N LEU A 104 -7.07 -1.90 0.02
CA LEU A 104 -7.40 -2.15 -1.38
C LEU A 104 -7.01 -3.58 -1.80
N LEU A 105 -5.87 -4.10 -1.33
CA LEU A 105 -5.53 -5.52 -1.47
C LEU A 105 -6.59 -6.41 -0.82
N GLY A 106 -7.11 -6.00 0.34
CA GLY A 106 -8.20 -6.69 1.03
C GLY A 106 -9.49 -6.72 0.21
N ALA A 107 -9.91 -5.57 -0.32
CA ALA A 107 -11.10 -5.43 -1.17
C ALA A 107 -10.98 -6.25 -2.46
N ALA A 108 -9.77 -6.39 -3.01
CA ALA A 108 -9.47 -7.25 -4.15
C ALA A 108 -9.41 -8.76 -3.79
N GLY A 109 -9.73 -9.14 -2.53
CA GLY A 109 -9.79 -10.53 -2.09
C GLY A 109 -8.45 -11.19 -1.78
N LEU A 110 -7.35 -10.45 -1.86
CA LEU A 110 -5.98 -10.98 -1.79
C LEU A 110 -5.51 -11.30 -0.35
N LEU A 111 -6.17 -10.74 0.66
CA LEU A 111 -5.73 -10.86 2.06
C LEU A 111 -6.51 -11.86 2.90
N ARG A 112 -7.45 -12.61 2.33
CA ARG A 112 -8.24 -13.59 3.10
C ARG A 112 -7.34 -14.66 3.74
N GLY A 113 -7.38 -14.75 5.08
CA GLY A 113 -6.56 -15.65 5.88
C GLY A 113 -5.07 -15.27 5.95
N LYS A 114 -4.67 -14.12 5.41
CA LYS A 114 -3.29 -13.64 5.42
C LYS A 114 -3.06 -12.64 6.55
N ARG A 115 -1.86 -12.65 7.13
CA ARG A 115 -1.42 -11.57 8.00
C ARG A 115 -1.07 -10.36 7.15
N ALA A 116 -1.48 -9.18 7.60
CA ALA A 116 -1.19 -7.94 6.91
C ALA A 116 -0.98 -6.76 7.87
N ALA A 117 0.04 -5.95 7.59
CA ALA A 117 0.24 -4.65 8.21
C ALA A 117 -0.56 -3.58 7.45
N CYS A 118 -0.89 -2.50 8.16
CA CYS A 118 -1.60 -1.34 7.62
C CYS A 118 -1.28 -0.12 8.48
N HIS A 119 -1.64 1.07 8.02
CA HIS A 119 -1.57 2.27 8.87
C HIS A 119 -2.30 2.03 10.20
N TRP A 120 -1.68 2.45 11.31
CA TRP A 120 -2.17 2.13 12.66
C TRP A 120 -3.63 2.54 12.93
N GLN A 121 -4.11 3.63 12.32
CA GLN A 121 -5.51 4.07 12.44
C GLN A 121 -6.50 3.27 11.56
N ALA A 122 -6.01 2.45 10.67
CA ALA A 122 -6.84 1.72 9.71
C ALA A 122 -6.65 0.19 9.80
N ARG A 123 -5.71 -0.27 10.61
CA ARG A 123 -5.34 -1.68 10.73
C ARG A 123 -6.50 -2.58 11.13
N GLU A 124 -7.36 -2.10 12.00
CA GLU A 124 -8.55 -2.85 12.45
C GLU A 124 -9.50 -3.21 11.31
N PHE A 125 -9.57 -2.39 10.27
CA PHE A 125 -10.43 -2.64 9.12
C PHE A 125 -10.00 -3.82 8.25
N LEU A 126 -8.78 -4.31 8.38
CA LEU A 126 -8.30 -5.51 7.68
C LEU A 126 -9.17 -6.74 7.97
N VAL A 127 -9.73 -6.82 9.18
CA VAL A 127 -10.62 -7.92 9.59
C VAL A 127 -11.85 -8.01 8.69
N SER A 128 -12.37 -6.89 8.19
CA SER A 128 -13.52 -6.83 7.28
C SER A 128 -13.29 -7.56 5.95
N PHE A 129 -12.03 -7.76 5.58
CA PHE A 129 -11.61 -8.47 4.38
C PHE A 129 -11.08 -9.88 4.68
N GLY A 130 -11.27 -10.37 5.91
CA GLY A 130 -10.81 -11.70 6.34
C GLY A 130 -9.29 -11.79 6.55
N ALA A 131 -8.58 -10.67 6.63
CA ALA A 131 -7.17 -10.63 6.96
C ALA A 131 -6.94 -10.69 8.47
N ILE A 132 -5.73 -11.08 8.87
CA ILE A 132 -5.25 -11.09 10.24
C ILE A 132 -4.36 -9.85 10.44
N PRO A 133 -4.82 -8.83 11.21
CA PRO A 133 -4.03 -7.61 11.43
C PRO A 133 -2.69 -7.89 12.09
N ASP A 134 -1.61 -7.36 11.55
CA ASP A 134 -0.25 -7.47 12.07
C ASP A 134 0.27 -6.08 12.48
N GLU A 135 0.89 -5.99 13.68
CA GLU A 135 1.39 -4.72 14.23
C GLU A 135 2.82 -4.40 13.82
N SER A 136 3.48 -5.30 13.13
CA SER A 136 4.85 -5.09 12.68
C SER A 136 4.91 -3.94 11.65
N ARG A 137 6.06 -3.29 11.61
CA ARG A 137 6.32 -2.22 10.64
C ARG A 137 6.28 -2.73 9.20
N THR A 138 6.72 -3.98 9.00
CA THR A 138 6.62 -4.73 7.74
C THR A 138 6.19 -6.16 8.05
N CYS A 139 5.11 -6.62 7.44
CA CYS A 139 4.60 -7.97 7.53
C CYS A 139 4.83 -8.70 6.20
N ILE A 140 5.40 -9.89 6.26
CA ILE A 140 5.58 -10.79 5.11
C ILE A 140 4.74 -12.04 5.35
N ASP A 141 3.85 -12.36 4.42
CA ASP A 141 3.05 -13.58 4.43
C ASP A 141 3.02 -14.19 3.01
N GLY A 142 3.93 -15.11 2.77
CA GLY A 142 4.16 -15.68 1.44
C GLY A 142 4.71 -14.62 0.48
N ASN A 143 4.00 -14.38 -0.61
CA ASN A 143 4.35 -13.38 -1.60
C ASN A 143 3.72 -11.99 -1.35
N ILE A 144 2.97 -11.84 -0.26
CA ILE A 144 2.36 -10.57 0.14
C ILE A 144 3.24 -9.90 1.18
N ILE A 145 3.65 -8.66 0.90
CA ILE A 145 4.48 -7.85 1.78
C ILE A 145 3.74 -6.54 2.04
N THR A 146 3.36 -6.30 3.29
CA THR A 146 2.59 -5.11 3.67
C THR A 146 3.31 -4.32 4.74
N SER A 147 3.04 -3.03 4.81
CA SER A 147 3.67 -2.16 5.81
C SER A 147 2.71 -1.18 6.47
N GLY A 148 3.14 -0.64 7.58
CA GLY A 148 2.46 0.44 8.29
C GLY A 148 2.41 1.74 7.50
N GLY A 149 2.24 2.87 8.20
CA GLY A 149 2.06 4.18 7.57
C GLY A 149 3.33 4.80 7.01
N VAL A 150 3.15 5.50 5.98
CA VAL A 150 3.92 6.44 5.17
C VAL A 150 5.40 6.08 5.02
N THR A 151 6.23 6.33 6.01
CA THR A 151 7.70 6.09 5.94
C THR A 151 8.08 4.62 5.93
N SER A 152 7.20 3.73 6.39
CA SER A 152 7.48 2.28 6.45
C SER A 152 7.58 1.63 5.06
N GLY A 153 7.09 2.32 4.02
CA GLY A 153 7.25 1.88 2.64
C GLY A 153 8.71 1.74 2.19
N ILE A 154 9.61 2.56 2.74
CA ILE A 154 11.06 2.45 2.47
C ILE A 154 11.62 1.16 3.08
N ASP A 155 11.35 0.91 4.37
CA ASP A 155 11.77 -0.32 5.05
C ASP A 155 11.21 -1.58 4.37
N MET A 156 9.92 -1.50 3.98
CA MET A 156 9.25 -2.59 3.28
C MET A 156 9.93 -2.89 1.95
N ALA A 157 10.24 -1.86 1.16
CA ALA A 157 10.88 -2.04 -0.14
C ALA A 157 12.29 -2.61 -0.03
N LEU A 158 13.09 -2.19 0.96
CA LEU A 158 14.39 -2.78 1.25
C LEU A 158 14.26 -4.27 1.64
N ARG A 159 13.28 -4.62 2.50
CA ARG A 159 13.00 -6.02 2.82
C ARG A 159 12.52 -6.80 1.59
N ALA A 160 11.67 -6.20 0.76
CA ALA A 160 11.22 -6.82 -0.48
C ALA A 160 12.40 -7.14 -1.41
N VAL A 161 13.31 -6.18 -1.61
CA VAL A 161 14.54 -6.42 -2.40
C VAL A 161 15.37 -7.57 -1.82
N SER A 162 15.51 -7.64 -0.50
CA SER A 162 16.27 -8.74 0.12
C SER A 162 15.64 -10.12 -0.10
N VAL A 163 14.32 -10.19 -0.22
CA VAL A 163 13.59 -11.43 -0.51
C VAL A 163 13.61 -11.77 -2.00
N MET A 164 13.52 -10.75 -2.87
CA MET A 164 13.43 -10.90 -4.32
C MET A 164 14.77 -11.15 -4.99
N LEU A 165 15.83 -10.58 -4.45
CA LEU A 165 17.21 -10.70 -4.93
C LEU A 165 18.05 -11.36 -3.85
N ASP A 166 18.67 -10.54 -2.98
CA ASP A 166 19.43 -10.95 -1.82
C ASP A 166 19.64 -9.79 -0.83
N GLU A 167 20.23 -10.08 0.32
CA GLU A 167 20.48 -9.09 1.37
C GLU A 167 21.55 -8.07 0.96
N ASP A 168 22.55 -8.46 0.20
CA ASP A 168 23.63 -7.56 -0.23
C ASP A 168 23.12 -6.51 -1.20
N ALA A 169 22.23 -6.87 -2.12
CA ALA A 169 21.55 -5.92 -3.00
C ALA A 169 20.72 -4.91 -2.20
N ALA A 170 19.97 -5.36 -1.19
CA ALA A 170 19.20 -4.48 -0.32
C ALA A 170 20.11 -3.52 0.48
N ARG A 171 21.19 -4.03 1.06
CA ARG A 171 22.20 -3.24 1.80
C ARG A 171 22.89 -2.21 0.91
N GLN A 172 23.22 -2.59 -0.32
CA GLN A 172 23.82 -1.68 -1.29
C GLN A 172 22.87 -0.52 -1.60
N ILE A 173 21.60 -0.80 -1.85
CA ILE A 173 20.57 0.24 -2.11
C ILE A 173 20.41 1.12 -0.86
N GLN A 174 20.31 0.53 0.33
CA GLN A 174 20.20 1.28 1.59
C GLN A 174 21.35 2.26 1.76
N LEU A 175 22.58 1.84 1.48
CA LEU A 175 23.75 2.69 1.53
C LEU A 175 23.73 3.77 0.44
N GLN A 176 23.32 3.43 -0.78
CA GLN A 176 23.24 4.40 -1.90
C GLN A 176 22.27 5.55 -1.65
N ILE A 177 21.13 5.27 -0.96
CA ILE A 177 20.15 6.31 -0.62
C ILE A 177 20.42 6.92 0.77
N GLU A 178 21.52 6.53 1.43
CA GLU A 178 21.90 6.99 2.77
C GLU A 178 20.74 6.83 3.78
N TYR A 179 20.03 5.67 3.71
CA TYR A 179 18.91 5.42 4.60
C TYR A 179 19.42 4.97 5.98
N ASP A 180 19.73 5.97 6.80
CA ASP A 180 20.16 5.86 8.20
C ASP A 180 19.27 6.77 9.07
N PRO A 181 18.00 6.41 9.32
CA PRO A 181 17.02 7.30 9.91
C PRO A 181 17.34 7.60 11.38
N GLU A 182 17.39 8.89 11.70
CA GLU A 182 17.57 9.42 13.05
C GLU A 182 16.39 10.35 13.42
N PRO A 183 15.25 9.80 13.86
CA PRO A 183 14.09 10.62 14.23
C PRO A 183 14.43 11.55 15.42
N PRO A 184 14.13 12.85 15.33
CA PRO A 184 14.51 13.83 16.37
C PRO A 184 13.72 13.68 17.68
N PHE A 185 12.65 12.87 17.67
CA PHE A 185 11.81 12.61 18.84
C PHE A 185 11.52 11.13 18.95
N GLU A 186 11.48 10.62 20.18
CA GLU A 186 10.94 9.29 20.46
C GLU A 186 9.43 9.29 20.19
N GLY A 187 8.93 8.25 19.50
CA GLY A 187 7.52 8.14 19.13
C GLY A 187 7.34 7.47 17.78
N GLY A 188 6.36 7.99 17.01
CA GLY A 188 6.05 7.48 15.68
C GLY A 188 5.06 6.31 15.65
N THR A 189 4.74 5.72 16.80
CA THR A 189 3.67 4.71 16.95
C THR A 189 2.81 5.02 18.17
N PRO A 190 1.55 4.56 18.25
CA PRO A 190 0.75 4.74 19.47
C PRO A 190 1.42 4.17 20.72
N ARG A 191 2.19 3.11 20.58
CA ARG A 191 2.88 2.43 21.69
C ARG A 191 4.05 3.22 22.25
N THR A 192 4.71 4.01 21.41
CA THR A 192 5.92 4.78 21.77
C THR A 192 5.66 6.28 21.91
N SER A 193 4.48 6.76 21.49
CA SER A 193 4.11 8.18 21.56
C SER A 193 3.39 8.49 22.89
N PRO A 194 3.55 9.71 23.44
CA PRO A 194 2.77 10.13 24.60
C PRO A 194 1.25 10.05 24.35
N PRO A 195 0.43 9.55 25.30
CA PRO A 195 -1.01 9.36 25.11
C PRO A 195 -1.75 10.62 24.59
N ARG A 196 -1.38 11.80 25.12
CA ARG A 196 -1.97 13.09 24.68
C ARG A 196 -1.75 13.36 23.18
N ILE A 197 -0.65 12.88 22.60
CA ILE A 197 -0.34 13.06 21.17
C ILE A 197 -1.17 12.07 20.34
N VAL A 198 -1.30 10.83 20.81
CA VAL A 198 -2.17 9.82 20.18
C VAL A 198 -3.62 10.33 20.13
N GLU A 199 -4.15 10.80 21.28
CA GLU A 199 -5.51 11.35 21.37
C GLU A 199 -5.72 12.55 20.43
N ARG A 200 -4.74 13.45 20.36
CA ARG A 200 -4.77 14.60 19.44
C ARG A 200 -4.83 14.16 17.97
N CYS A 201 -4.06 13.15 17.59
CA CYS A 201 -4.08 12.58 16.24
C CYS A 201 -5.45 11.94 15.95
N LEU A 202 -5.98 11.12 16.84
CA LEU A 202 -7.31 10.49 16.68
C LEU A 202 -8.42 11.53 16.54
N LYS A 203 -8.38 12.59 17.36
CA LYS A 203 -9.34 13.69 17.24
C LYS A 203 -9.28 14.40 15.91
N ALA A 204 -8.06 14.69 15.43
CA ALA A 204 -7.84 15.39 14.15
C ALA A 204 -8.29 14.58 12.93
N THR A 205 -8.32 13.26 13.04
CA THR A 205 -8.66 12.35 11.91
C THR A 205 -10.02 11.67 12.05
N ARG A 206 -10.83 12.06 13.04
CA ARG A 206 -12.12 11.41 13.36
C ARG A 206 -13.06 11.31 12.16
N GLU A 207 -13.27 12.43 11.45
CA GLU A 207 -14.15 12.47 10.28
C GLU A 207 -13.62 11.58 9.16
N ARG A 208 -12.33 11.66 8.88
CA ARG A 208 -11.66 10.81 7.91
C ARG A 208 -11.81 9.32 8.25
N HIS A 209 -11.66 8.95 9.52
CA HIS A 209 -11.81 7.58 9.99
C HIS A 209 -13.25 7.07 9.80
N ALA A 210 -14.25 7.92 10.03
CA ALA A 210 -15.66 7.57 9.81
C ALA A 210 -15.96 7.33 8.32
N LEU A 211 -15.42 8.15 7.41
CA LEU A 211 -15.56 7.95 5.96
C LEU A 211 -14.89 6.64 5.51
N LEU A 212 -13.66 6.38 5.95
CA LEU A 212 -12.98 5.12 5.67
C LEU A 212 -13.79 3.91 6.18
N SER A 213 -14.34 3.98 7.39
CA SER A 213 -15.18 2.91 7.95
C SER A 213 -16.37 2.59 7.05
N GLN A 214 -17.03 3.62 6.49
CA GLN A 214 -18.15 3.45 5.56
C GLN A 214 -17.69 2.83 4.23
N ALA A 215 -16.57 3.29 3.69
CA ALA A 215 -16.01 2.73 2.45
C ALA A 215 -15.66 1.25 2.62
N VAL A 216 -14.99 0.89 3.73
CA VAL A 216 -14.64 -0.49 4.08
C VAL A 216 -15.89 -1.37 4.19
N ALA A 217 -16.93 -0.90 4.87
CA ALA A 217 -18.18 -1.68 5.01
C ALA A 217 -18.84 -1.95 3.64
N ARG A 218 -18.84 -0.95 2.75
CA ARG A 218 -19.37 -1.10 1.38
C ARG A 218 -18.52 -2.08 0.57
N ALA A 219 -17.20 -1.95 0.59
CA ALA A 219 -16.28 -2.84 -0.12
C ALA A 219 -16.38 -4.29 0.38
N ALA A 220 -16.45 -4.51 1.68
CA ALA A 220 -16.60 -5.84 2.27
C ALA A 220 -17.93 -6.50 1.87
N THR A 221 -19.02 -5.72 1.80
CA THR A 221 -20.32 -6.21 1.32
C THR A 221 -20.25 -6.63 -0.15
N ALA A 222 -19.64 -5.79 -1.01
CA ALA A 222 -19.46 -6.09 -2.42
C ALA A 222 -18.62 -7.36 -2.64
N MET A 223 -17.53 -7.53 -1.90
CA MET A 223 -16.69 -8.73 -1.94
C MET A 223 -17.46 -9.99 -1.50
N GLY A 224 -18.29 -9.89 -0.46
CA GLY A 224 -19.12 -10.99 0.02
C GLY A 224 -20.16 -11.43 -1.02
N THR A 225 -20.76 -10.49 -1.72
CA THR A 225 -21.73 -10.75 -2.80
C THR A 225 -21.05 -11.41 -4.01
N ALA A 226 -19.85 -10.97 -4.38
CA ALA A 226 -19.09 -11.55 -5.48
C ALA A 226 -18.73 -13.03 -5.20
N VAL A 227 -18.30 -13.35 -3.97
CA VAL A 227 -17.99 -14.75 -3.58
C VAL A 227 -19.23 -15.63 -3.61
N ALA A 228 -20.39 -15.13 -3.18
CA ALA A 228 -21.66 -15.88 -3.22
C ALA A 228 -22.16 -16.12 -4.64
N SER A 229 -21.87 -15.25 -5.60
CA SER A 229 -22.24 -15.42 -7.01
C SER A 229 -21.31 -16.34 -7.81
N ALA A 230 -20.11 -16.62 -7.29
CA ALA A 230 -19.11 -17.48 -7.93
C ALA A 230 -19.12 -18.93 -7.39
N ALA A 231 -19.89 -19.19 -6.34
CA ALA A 231 -20.07 -20.52 -5.71
C ALA A 231 -21.36 -21.17 -6.18
#